data_b62063912839212256291c83441e9d2d
#
_entry.id   b62063912839212256291c83441e9d2d
#
_cell.length_a   1.000
_cell.length_b   1.000
_cell.length_c   1.000
_cell.angle_alpha   90.00
_cell.angle_beta   90.00
_cell.angle_gamma   90.00
#
_symmetry.space_group_name_H-M   'P 1'
#
loop_
_entity.id
_entity.type
_entity.pdbx_description
1 polymer ?
#
loop_
_entity_poly.entity_id
_entity_poly.type
_entity_poly.pdbx_seq_one_letter_code
_entity_poly.pdbx_strand_id
1 'polypeptide(L)'
;MFAPFTQNRYFCRLKFHSMRKTASIILFSTLVLAALSGCSGYNKILKASDYNTKYSLAKTYYMEGRYTSCSSILEECVVYQRGTAQAEESMFLLASCYYNIEDYLSASQYYMACYRAFPNSTYSENCLYWSGKSLFLDTPDPRLDATSTTNAILQLQRFVETYPDSKYRAEAEDMIYTMYDRLVEKEVGSAELYYNMGNYMGNNYRSSIIVAQNALRDYPYTKYREKLSLLVLKARFQMAQESVLEKRDDRYRDAIDEYYAFKNEFPESEHMKEADKMFRIASKNLGNKNQIIEED
;
A
#
# COMPACT_ATOMS: atom_id res chain seq x y z
N MET A 1 22.33 56.88 67.68
CA MET A 1 23.52 56.36 66.97
C MET A 1 23.03 55.29 65.98
N PHE A 2 23.11 55.63 64.73
CA PHE A 2 23.03 54.81 63.50
C PHE A 2 22.22 53.50 63.44
N ALA A 3 21.12 53.49 62.67
CA ALA A 3 20.58 52.34 61.99
C ALA A 3 20.94 52.43 60.48
N PRO A 4 21.42 51.37 59.83
CA PRO A 4 21.75 51.41 58.41
C PRO A 4 20.74 50.72 57.54
N PHE A 5 20.40 51.40 56.52
CA PHE A 5 20.21 50.95 55.14
C PHE A 5 20.30 49.42 54.85
N THR A 6 19.15 48.74 54.72
CA THR A 6 19.04 47.46 54.02
C THR A 6 17.77 47.23 53.16
N GLN A 7 17.05 48.31 52.84
CA GLN A 7 15.76 48.19 52.14
C GLN A 7 15.77 48.41 50.64
N ASN A 8 16.92 48.78 50.04
CA ASN A 8 16.95 49.20 48.61
C ASN A 8 17.36 48.10 47.60
N ARG A 9 17.79 46.91 48.03
CA ARG A 9 18.19 45.82 47.11
C ARG A 9 17.04 44.93 46.65
N TYR A 10 15.99 44.79 47.44
CA TYR A 10 14.81 43.96 47.11
C TYR A 10 13.88 44.65 46.10
N PHE A 11 13.70 45.95 46.12
CA PHE A 11 12.89 46.70 45.16
C PHE A 11 13.48 46.70 43.75
N CYS A 12 14.76 46.73 43.60
CA CYS A 12 15.41 46.73 42.26
C CYS A 12 15.29 45.34 41.58
N ARG A 13 15.36 44.23 42.37
CA ARG A 13 15.23 42.88 41.81
C ARG A 13 13.79 42.55 41.36
N LEU A 14 12.76 43.00 42.09
CA LEU A 14 11.36 42.81 41.74
C LEU A 14 10.97 43.62 40.46
N LYS A 15 11.51 44.82 40.27
CA LYS A 15 11.26 45.64 39.08
C LYS A 15 11.90 45.05 37.83
N PHE A 16 13.10 44.45 37.95
CA PHE A 16 13.78 43.82 36.84
C PHE A 16 13.12 42.48 36.41
N HIS A 17 12.52 41.75 37.34
CA HIS A 17 11.81 40.47 37.04
C HIS A 17 10.43 40.77 36.40
N SER A 18 9.76 41.84 36.79
CA SER A 18 8.52 42.32 36.17
C SER A 18 8.77 42.82 34.74
N MET A 19 9.85 43.57 34.50
CA MET A 19 10.19 44.05 33.16
C MET A 19 10.57 42.93 32.18
N ARG A 20 11.21 41.86 32.65
CA ARG A 20 11.49 40.69 31.80
C ARG A 20 10.23 39.93 31.41
N LYS A 21 9.28 39.80 32.33
CA LYS A 21 7.97 39.13 32.03
C LYS A 21 7.14 39.98 31.05
N THR A 22 7.09 41.28 31.24
CA THR A 22 6.38 42.19 30.29
C THR A 22 7.04 42.23 28.91
N ALA A 23 8.36 42.26 28.83
CA ALA A 23 9.11 42.20 27.56
C ALA A 23 8.86 40.87 26.83
N SER A 24 8.83 39.73 27.57
CA SER A 24 8.54 38.41 26.99
C SER A 24 7.11 38.30 26.49
N ILE A 25 6.14 38.90 27.18
CA ILE A 25 4.72 38.92 26.76
C ILE A 25 4.54 39.80 25.52
N ILE A 26 5.23 40.95 25.45
CA ILE A 26 5.21 41.83 24.27
C ILE A 26 5.86 41.15 23.07
N LEU A 27 6.98 40.45 23.25
CA LEU A 27 7.65 39.70 22.19
C LEU A 27 6.77 38.54 21.66
N PHE A 28 6.10 37.84 22.56
CA PHE A 28 5.18 36.76 22.19
C PHE A 28 3.93 37.32 21.47
N SER A 29 3.37 38.44 21.94
CA SER A 29 2.22 39.09 21.28
C SER A 29 2.56 39.63 19.90
N THR A 30 3.74 40.22 19.71
CA THR A 30 4.20 40.67 18.38
C THR A 30 4.46 39.52 17.42
N LEU A 31 4.97 38.37 17.93
CA LEU A 31 5.15 37.16 17.11
C LEU A 31 3.81 36.59 16.66
N VAL A 32 2.81 36.55 17.54
CA VAL A 32 1.44 36.09 17.24
C VAL A 32 0.74 37.05 16.27
N LEU A 33 0.90 38.38 16.41
CA LEU A 33 0.36 39.34 15.47
C LEU A 33 1.02 39.25 14.08
N ALA A 34 2.31 38.97 14.01
CA ALA A 34 3.02 38.77 12.74
C ALA A 34 2.55 37.49 12.03
N ALA A 35 2.23 36.43 12.77
CA ALA A 35 1.66 35.20 12.22
C ALA A 35 0.23 35.41 11.68
N LEU A 36 -0.56 36.31 12.25
CA LEU A 36 -1.94 36.58 11.82
C LEU A 36 -2.00 37.51 10.57
N SER A 37 -0.97 38.30 10.30
CA SER A 37 -0.94 39.20 9.12
C SER A 37 -0.66 38.49 7.80
N GLY A 38 -0.14 37.26 7.80
CA GLY A 38 0.13 36.47 6.60
C GLY A 38 -1.12 36.02 5.82
N CYS A 39 -2.29 35.96 6.47
CA CYS A 39 -3.53 35.50 5.82
C CYS A 39 -4.29 36.54 5.00
N SER A 40 -3.98 37.83 5.12
CA SER A 40 -4.78 38.90 4.48
C SER A 40 -4.59 38.98 2.96
N GLY A 41 -3.40 38.67 2.46
CA GLY A 41 -3.08 38.68 1.03
C GLY A 41 -3.76 37.53 0.27
N TYR A 42 -3.80 36.36 0.85
CA TYR A 42 -4.45 35.16 0.32
C TYR A 42 -5.95 35.36 0.07
N ASN A 43 -6.67 35.86 1.09
CA ASN A 43 -8.11 36.12 1.00
C ASN A 43 -8.47 37.21 -0.03
N LYS A 44 -7.57 38.18 -0.29
CA LYS A 44 -7.79 39.23 -1.28
C LYS A 44 -7.66 38.71 -2.71
N ILE A 45 -6.72 37.76 -2.96
CA ILE A 45 -6.51 37.15 -4.28
C ILE A 45 -7.57 36.08 -4.55
N LEU A 46 -8.01 35.32 -3.55
CA LEU A 46 -9.14 34.39 -3.70
C LEU A 46 -10.42 35.10 -4.14
N LYS A 47 -10.65 36.33 -3.70
CA LYS A 47 -11.79 37.13 -4.10
C LYS A 47 -11.61 37.86 -5.44
N ALA A 48 -10.39 37.85 -6.01
CA ALA A 48 -10.12 38.47 -7.29
C ALA A 48 -10.76 37.66 -8.44
N SER A 49 -11.29 38.35 -9.44
CA SER A 49 -11.88 37.73 -10.63
C SER A 49 -10.85 37.37 -11.70
N ASP A 50 -9.57 37.69 -11.48
CA ASP A 50 -8.49 37.40 -12.43
C ASP A 50 -7.87 36.03 -12.20
N TYR A 51 -8.23 35.09 -13.04
CA TYR A 51 -7.74 33.70 -12.98
C TYR A 51 -6.28 33.56 -13.40
N ASN A 52 -5.71 34.49 -14.18
CA ASN A 52 -4.28 34.43 -14.51
C ASN A 52 -3.43 34.77 -13.29
N THR A 53 -3.85 35.74 -12.49
CA THR A 53 -3.21 36.10 -11.22
C THR A 53 -3.34 34.96 -10.21
N LYS A 54 -4.52 34.29 -10.10
CA LYS A 54 -4.74 33.14 -9.25
C LYS A 54 -3.82 31.96 -9.66
N TYR A 55 -3.73 31.67 -10.94
CA TYR A 55 -2.88 30.62 -11.48
C TYR A 55 -1.39 30.89 -11.19
N SER A 56 -0.91 32.12 -11.39
CA SER A 56 0.47 32.49 -11.09
C SER A 56 0.80 32.32 -9.60
N LEU A 57 -0.14 32.69 -8.73
CA LEU A 57 -0.01 32.52 -7.29
C LEU A 57 -0.01 31.02 -6.91
N ALA A 58 -0.88 30.22 -7.53
CA ALA A 58 -0.92 28.78 -7.31
C ALA A 58 0.43 28.11 -7.66
N LYS A 59 1.05 28.50 -8.78
CA LYS A 59 2.40 28.04 -9.14
C LYS A 59 3.45 28.42 -8.09
N THR A 60 3.37 29.65 -7.55
CA THR A 60 4.27 30.07 -6.46
C THR A 60 4.09 29.21 -5.22
N TYR A 61 2.85 28.94 -4.82
CA TYR A 61 2.56 28.08 -3.66
C TYR A 61 2.98 26.62 -3.88
N TYR A 62 2.86 26.13 -5.11
CA TYR A 62 3.39 24.81 -5.46
C TYR A 62 4.91 24.74 -5.25
N MET A 63 5.65 25.74 -5.73
CA MET A 63 7.11 25.82 -5.59
C MET A 63 7.55 25.99 -4.13
N GLU A 64 6.73 26.65 -3.29
CA GLU A 64 6.94 26.79 -1.85
C GLU A 64 6.55 25.53 -1.04
N GLY A 65 6.02 24.49 -1.67
CA GLY A 65 5.52 23.30 -0.97
C GLY A 65 4.20 23.49 -0.23
N ARG A 66 3.47 24.57 -0.48
CA ARG A 66 2.19 24.92 0.15
C ARG A 66 1.02 24.30 -0.61
N TYR A 67 1.03 22.97 -0.71
CA TYR A 67 0.14 22.21 -1.60
C TYR A 67 -1.34 22.38 -1.28
N THR A 68 -1.73 22.47 0.00
CA THR A 68 -3.13 22.69 0.40
C THR A 68 -3.65 24.06 -0.06
N SER A 69 -2.83 25.13 0.04
CA SER A 69 -3.21 26.44 -0.45
C SER A 69 -3.24 26.49 -1.98
N CYS A 70 -2.33 25.77 -2.61
CA CYS A 70 -2.25 25.63 -4.05
C CYS A 70 -3.47 24.91 -4.62
N SER A 71 -3.87 23.76 -4.05
CA SER A 71 -5.02 22.97 -4.50
C SER A 71 -6.31 23.79 -4.45
N SER A 72 -6.55 24.51 -3.33
CA SER A 72 -7.74 25.34 -3.19
C SER A 72 -7.86 26.44 -4.26
N ILE A 73 -6.75 27.00 -4.73
CA ILE A 73 -6.76 27.99 -5.83
C ILE A 73 -6.96 27.30 -7.17
N LEU A 74 -6.28 26.15 -7.39
CA LEU A 74 -6.34 25.44 -8.67
C LEU A 74 -7.71 24.82 -8.93
N GLU A 75 -8.46 24.41 -7.90
CA GLU A 75 -9.83 23.92 -8.04
C GLU A 75 -10.74 24.95 -8.74
N GLU A 76 -10.61 26.23 -8.39
CA GLU A 76 -11.31 27.30 -9.10
C GLU A 76 -10.75 27.49 -10.51
N CYS A 77 -9.41 27.54 -10.66
CA CYS A 77 -8.77 27.78 -11.95
C CYS A 77 -9.14 26.75 -13.00
N VAL A 78 -9.12 25.47 -12.66
CA VAL A 78 -9.44 24.36 -13.58
C VAL A 78 -10.85 24.48 -14.18
N VAL A 79 -11.81 24.99 -13.42
CA VAL A 79 -13.19 25.18 -13.91
C VAL A 79 -13.25 26.28 -14.96
N TYR A 80 -12.57 27.41 -14.73
CA TYR A 80 -12.63 28.61 -15.59
C TYR A 80 -11.66 28.59 -16.76
N GLN A 81 -10.58 27.85 -16.68
CA GLN A 81 -9.55 27.75 -17.72
C GLN A 81 -9.85 26.72 -18.79
N ARG A 82 -11.02 26.07 -18.80
CA ARG A 82 -11.39 25.10 -19.82
C ARG A 82 -11.25 25.68 -21.22
N GLY A 83 -10.51 24.98 -22.09
CA GLY A 83 -10.23 25.43 -23.45
C GLY A 83 -9.09 26.43 -23.59
N THR A 84 -8.40 26.78 -22.53
CA THR A 84 -7.18 27.62 -22.57
C THR A 84 -5.92 26.77 -22.60
N ALA A 85 -4.80 27.35 -23.03
CA ALA A 85 -3.49 26.69 -23.01
C ALA A 85 -3.00 26.33 -21.59
N GLN A 86 -3.56 26.94 -20.56
CA GLN A 86 -3.18 26.72 -19.15
C GLN A 86 -3.98 25.59 -18.49
N ALA A 87 -5.10 25.17 -19.08
CA ALA A 87 -6.01 24.19 -18.50
C ALA A 87 -5.30 22.85 -18.18
N GLU A 88 -4.46 22.42 -19.08
CA GLU A 88 -3.70 21.17 -19.01
C GLU A 88 -2.72 21.19 -17.82
N GLU A 89 -1.87 22.21 -17.75
CA GLU A 89 -0.90 22.38 -16.66
C GLU A 89 -1.60 22.56 -15.31
N SER A 90 -2.69 23.34 -15.27
CA SER A 90 -3.46 23.56 -14.03
C SER A 90 -4.04 22.27 -13.47
N MET A 91 -4.58 21.39 -14.34
CA MET A 91 -5.14 20.14 -13.93
C MET A 91 -4.06 19.15 -13.45
N PHE A 92 -2.92 19.12 -14.13
CA PHE A 92 -1.76 18.32 -13.71
C PHE A 92 -1.21 18.80 -12.36
N LEU A 93 -1.04 20.11 -12.17
CA LEU A 93 -0.57 20.69 -10.90
C LEU A 93 -1.55 20.42 -9.75
N LEU A 94 -2.87 20.50 -10.01
CA LEU A 94 -3.89 20.19 -9.01
C LEU A 94 -3.77 18.74 -8.54
N ALA A 95 -3.67 17.80 -9.48
CA ALA A 95 -3.45 16.40 -9.16
C ALA A 95 -2.15 16.19 -8.35
N SER A 96 -1.08 16.89 -8.73
CA SER A 96 0.20 16.85 -8.03
C SER A 96 0.12 17.45 -6.61
N CYS A 97 -0.72 18.45 -6.38
CA CYS A 97 -0.97 18.98 -5.03
C CYS A 97 -1.61 17.92 -4.15
N TYR A 98 -2.65 17.23 -4.62
CA TYR A 98 -3.30 16.15 -3.87
C TYR A 98 -2.34 14.98 -3.58
N TYR A 99 -1.49 14.63 -4.54
CA TYR A 99 -0.46 13.62 -4.32
C TYR A 99 0.50 13.99 -3.18
N ASN A 100 0.95 15.25 -3.15
CA ASN A 100 1.88 15.74 -2.12
C ASN A 100 1.21 15.99 -0.75
N ILE A 101 -0.12 16.10 -0.70
CA ILE A 101 -0.91 16.14 0.55
C ILE A 101 -1.21 14.72 1.05
N GLU A 102 -0.82 13.68 0.29
CA GLU A 102 -1.09 12.28 0.56
C GLU A 102 -2.59 11.90 0.42
N ASP A 103 -3.40 12.76 -0.21
CA ASP A 103 -4.75 12.39 -0.67
C ASP A 103 -4.65 11.69 -2.03
N TYR A 104 -4.23 10.43 -1.98
CA TYR A 104 -3.90 9.65 -3.16
C TYR A 104 -5.14 9.30 -3.99
N LEU A 105 -6.30 9.15 -3.37
CA LEU A 105 -7.54 8.88 -4.09
C LEU A 105 -7.93 10.08 -4.96
N SER A 106 -7.95 11.28 -4.38
CA SER A 106 -8.21 12.52 -5.13
C SER A 106 -7.15 12.77 -6.19
N ALA A 107 -5.86 12.56 -5.87
CA ALA A 107 -4.76 12.68 -6.83
C ALA A 107 -4.99 11.79 -8.05
N SER A 108 -5.32 10.51 -7.84
CA SER A 108 -5.59 9.57 -8.94
C SER A 108 -6.75 10.03 -9.82
N GLN A 109 -7.83 10.53 -9.22
CA GLN A 109 -9.01 11.01 -9.95
C GLN A 109 -8.67 12.23 -10.82
N TYR A 110 -7.93 13.20 -10.30
CA TYR A 110 -7.52 14.40 -11.05
C TYR A 110 -6.48 14.07 -12.13
N TYR A 111 -5.51 13.20 -11.87
CA TYR A 111 -4.59 12.72 -12.91
C TYR A 111 -5.33 11.99 -14.04
N MET A 112 -6.28 11.12 -13.71
CA MET A 112 -7.10 10.44 -14.70
C MET A 112 -8.01 11.40 -15.47
N ALA A 113 -8.57 12.42 -14.82
CA ALA A 113 -9.34 13.46 -15.47
C ALA A 113 -8.48 14.27 -16.45
N CYS A 114 -7.23 14.60 -16.07
CA CYS A 114 -6.24 15.26 -16.93
C CYS A 114 -5.95 14.40 -18.17
N TYR A 115 -5.63 13.11 -17.99
CA TYR A 115 -5.38 12.16 -19.09
C TYR A 115 -6.56 12.10 -20.09
N ARG A 116 -7.79 12.03 -19.58
CA ARG A 116 -9.00 11.95 -20.42
C ARG A 116 -9.30 13.25 -21.15
N ALA A 117 -9.04 14.41 -20.50
CA ALA A 117 -9.30 15.71 -21.09
C ALA A 117 -8.25 16.08 -22.15
N PHE A 118 -7.02 15.63 -21.99
CA PHE A 118 -5.87 16.03 -22.81
C PHE A 118 -5.04 14.80 -23.25
N PRO A 119 -5.58 13.87 -24.03
CA PRO A 119 -4.91 12.60 -24.35
C PRO A 119 -3.62 12.77 -25.19
N ASN A 120 -3.52 13.87 -25.95
CA ASN A 120 -2.34 14.19 -26.76
C ASN A 120 -1.37 15.17 -26.11
N SER A 121 -1.55 15.43 -24.82
CA SER A 121 -0.72 16.31 -24.02
C SER A 121 0.65 15.73 -23.76
N THR A 122 1.64 16.60 -23.57
CA THR A 122 2.96 16.23 -23.03
C THR A 122 2.88 15.69 -21.59
N TYR A 123 1.78 15.98 -20.86
CA TYR A 123 1.51 15.45 -19.53
C TYR A 123 0.76 14.10 -19.54
N SER A 124 0.26 13.66 -20.68
CA SER A 124 -0.63 12.49 -20.78
C SER A 124 0.01 11.21 -20.20
N GLU A 125 1.24 10.91 -20.59
CA GLU A 125 2.02 9.80 -20.04
C GLU A 125 2.17 9.92 -18.51
N ASN A 126 2.59 11.09 -18.03
CA ASN A 126 2.74 11.35 -16.59
C ASN A 126 1.40 11.23 -15.85
N CYS A 127 0.31 11.78 -16.41
CA CYS A 127 -1.01 11.68 -15.80
C CYS A 127 -1.45 10.22 -15.61
N LEU A 128 -1.27 9.37 -16.62
CA LEU A 128 -1.67 7.97 -16.53
C LEU A 128 -0.81 7.20 -15.51
N TYR A 129 0.51 7.43 -15.53
CA TYR A 129 1.45 6.84 -14.58
C TYR A 129 1.14 7.26 -13.13
N TRP A 130 1.05 8.58 -12.86
CA TRP A 130 0.82 9.08 -11.51
C TRP A 130 -0.58 8.74 -10.99
N SER A 131 -1.58 8.57 -11.86
CA SER A 131 -2.89 8.05 -11.47
C SER A 131 -2.77 6.62 -10.92
N GLY A 132 -2.07 5.73 -11.63
CA GLY A 132 -1.83 4.36 -11.18
C GLY A 132 -1.00 4.30 -9.89
N LYS A 133 0.07 5.08 -9.81
CA LYS A 133 0.94 5.16 -8.61
C LYS A 133 0.19 5.69 -7.39
N SER A 134 -0.69 6.67 -7.57
CA SER A 134 -1.55 7.16 -6.49
C SER A 134 -2.47 6.05 -5.95
N LEU A 135 -3.13 5.28 -6.83
CA LEU A 135 -3.95 4.14 -6.39
C LEU A 135 -3.11 3.07 -5.69
N PHE A 136 -1.86 2.83 -6.14
CA PHE A 136 -0.94 1.90 -5.47
C PHE A 136 -0.67 2.34 -4.02
N LEU A 137 -0.47 3.64 -3.79
CA LEU A 137 -0.22 4.19 -2.45
C LEU A 137 -1.49 4.21 -1.58
N ASP A 138 -2.68 4.34 -2.20
CA ASP A 138 -3.98 4.35 -1.51
C ASP A 138 -4.49 2.95 -1.15
N THR A 139 -3.78 1.88 -1.53
CA THR A 139 -4.25 0.53 -1.24
C THR A 139 -4.22 0.19 0.25
N PRO A 140 -5.33 -0.36 0.78
CA PRO A 140 -5.43 -0.74 2.19
C PRO A 140 -4.62 -2.00 2.51
N ASP A 141 -4.65 -2.42 3.79
CA ASP A 141 -4.08 -3.69 4.24
C ASP A 141 -4.63 -4.87 3.41
N PRO A 142 -3.77 -5.84 3.00
CA PRO A 142 -4.16 -7.01 2.19
C PRO A 142 -5.35 -7.83 2.71
N ARG A 143 -5.58 -7.78 4.03
CA ARG A 143 -6.70 -8.51 4.68
C ARG A 143 -8.07 -7.87 4.45
N LEU A 144 -8.09 -6.61 4.00
CA LEU A 144 -9.31 -5.88 3.72
C LEU A 144 -9.85 -6.18 2.32
N ASP A 145 -10.80 -5.35 1.84
CA ASP A 145 -11.35 -5.50 0.51
C ASP A 145 -10.29 -5.30 -0.58
N ALA A 146 -10.29 -6.20 -1.56
CA ALA A 146 -9.31 -6.20 -2.64
C ALA A 146 -9.66 -5.27 -3.80
N THR A 147 -10.82 -4.59 -3.78
CA THR A 147 -11.30 -3.75 -4.89
C THR A 147 -10.32 -2.64 -5.24
N SER A 148 -9.80 -1.92 -4.24
CA SER A 148 -8.79 -0.86 -4.46
C SER A 148 -7.50 -1.42 -5.07
N THR A 149 -7.03 -2.58 -4.58
CA THR A 149 -5.84 -3.26 -5.11
C THR A 149 -6.04 -3.66 -6.57
N THR A 150 -7.19 -4.24 -6.92
CA THR A 150 -7.51 -4.63 -8.29
C THR A 150 -7.59 -3.41 -9.21
N ASN A 151 -8.21 -2.32 -8.76
CA ASN A 151 -8.28 -1.09 -9.54
C ASN A 151 -6.90 -0.48 -9.81
N ALA A 152 -5.99 -0.51 -8.83
CA ALA A 152 -4.62 -0.05 -9.00
C ALA A 152 -3.87 -0.90 -10.03
N ILE A 153 -4.00 -2.23 -9.97
CA ILE A 153 -3.42 -3.14 -10.97
C ILE A 153 -3.91 -2.80 -12.38
N LEU A 154 -5.22 -2.70 -12.57
CA LEU A 154 -5.82 -2.38 -13.88
C LEU A 154 -5.33 -1.04 -14.43
N GLN A 155 -5.18 -0.04 -13.57
CA GLN A 155 -4.71 1.27 -13.98
C GLN A 155 -3.23 1.26 -14.37
N LEU A 156 -2.38 0.56 -13.63
CA LEU A 156 -0.95 0.40 -13.95
C LEU A 156 -0.73 -0.47 -15.19
N GLN A 157 -1.51 -1.54 -15.37
CA GLN A 157 -1.48 -2.36 -16.59
C GLN A 157 -1.84 -1.52 -17.82
N ARG A 158 -2.89 -0.71 -17.73
CA ARG A 158 -3.25 0.23 -18.80
C ARG A 158 -2.11 1.18 -19.14
N PHE A 159 -1.37 1.66 -18.13
CA PHE A 159 -0.21 2.51 -18.37
C PHE A 159 0.88 1.75 -19.14
N VAL A 160 1.26 0.55 -18.70
CA VAL A 160 2.29 -0.29 -19.34
C VAL A 160 1.92 -0.63 -20.80
N GLU A 161 0.64 -0.93 -21.05
CA GLU A 161 0.13 -1.22 -22.40
C GLU A 161 0.13 0.02 -23.31
N THR A 162 -0.23 1.20 -22.76
CA THR A 162 -0.35 2.44 -23.54
C THR A 162 1.04 3.04 -23.86
N TYR A 163 1.99 2.93 -22.92
CA TYR A 163 3.33 3.51 -23.02
C TYR A 163 4.42 2.47 -22.81
N PRO A 164 4.60 1.51 -23.75
CA PRO A 164 5.54 0.40 -23.58
C PRO A 164 7.01 0.82 -23.51
N ASP A 165 7.36 1.98 -24.09
CA ASP A 165 8.72 2.53 -24.08
C ASP A 165 8.94 3.59 -22.99
N SER A 166 8.01 3.74 -22.06
CA SER A 166 8.12 4.69 -20.96
C SER A 166 9.27 4.37 -20.01
N LYS A 167 9.97 5.39 -19.56
CA LYS A 167 10.97 5.28 -18.47
C LYS A 167 10.38 4.78 -17.14
N TYR A 168 9.08 4.92 -16.95
CA TYR A 168 8.36 4.48 -15.75
C TYR A 168 7.85 3.03 -15.84
N ARG A 169 8.04 2.36 -16.98
CA ARG A 169 7.50 1.02 -17.22
C ARG A 169 7.95 0.01 -16.17
N ALA A 170 9.26 -0.07 -15.93
CA ALA A 170 9.82 -1.03 -14.98
C ALA A 170 9.26 -0.81 -13.55
N GLU A 171 9.14 0.44 -13.12
CA GLU A 171 8.55 0.78 -11.81
C GLU A 171 7.05 0.43 -11.76
N ALA A 172 6.31 0.64 -12.85
CA ALA A 172 4.89 0.28 -12.92
C ALA A 172 4.69 -1.25 -12.86
N GLU A 173 5.54 -2.02 -13.56
CA GLU A 173 5.53 -3.48 -13.52
C GLU A 173 5.85 -4.01 -12.11
N ASP A 174 6.83 -3.43 -11.40
CA ASP A 174 7.16 -3.78 -10.02
C ASP A 174 6.00 -3.50 -9.06
N MET A 175 5.33 -2.36 -9.22
CA MET A 175 4.10 -2.05 -8.46
C MET A 175 3.00 -3.07 -8.73
N ILE A 176 2.79 -3.51 -9.98
CA ILE A 176 1.82 -4.55 -10.35
C ILE A 176 2.14 -5.87 -9.65
N TYR A 177 3.41 -6.33 -9.69
CA TYR A 177 3.82 -7.56 -8.99
C TYR A 177 3.63 -7.46 -7.47
N THR A 178 3.97 -6.31 -6.89
CA THR A 178 3.73 -6.05 -5.47
C THR A 178 2.24 -6.15 -5.10
N MET A 179 1.36 -5.67 -5.99
CA MET A 179 -0.08 -5.74 -5.81
C MET A 179 -0.62 -7.18 -5.94
N TYR A 180 -0.11 -7.96 -6.89
CA TYR A 180 -0.43 -9.38 -6.99
C TYR A 180 -0.01 -10.12 -5.72
N ASP A 181 1.17 -9.85 -5.18
CA ASP A 181 1.61 -10.45 -3.92
C ASP A 181 0.70 -10.09 -2.74
N ARG A 182 0.15 -8.86 -2.70
CA ARG A 182 -0.86 -8.48 -1.69
C ARG A 182 -2.15 -9.30 -1.81
N LEU A 183 -2.62 -9.57 -3.04
CA LEU A 183 -3.77 -10.44 -3.26
C LEU A 183 -3.49 -11.87 -2.79
N VAL A 184 -2.32 -12.40 -3.12
CA VAL A 184 -1.89 -13.74 -2.71
C VAL A 184 -1.71 -13.84 -1.20
N GLU A 185 -1.24 -12.79 -0.53
CA GLU A 185 -1.08 -12.78 0.94
C GLU A 185 -2.40 -13.06 1.67
N LYS A 186 -3.51 -12.55 1.17
CA LYS A 186 -4.85 -12.85 1.67
C LYS A 186 -5.19 -14.34 1.50
N GLU A 187 -4.90 -14.91 0.33
CA GLU A 187 -5.13 -16.32 0.04
C GLU A 187 -4.24 -17.24 0.89
N VAL A 188 -2.98 -16.85 1.14
CA VAL A 188 -2.08 -17.54 2.07
C VAL A 188 -2.71 -17.59 3.47
N GLY A 189 -3.17 -16.44 3.99
CA GLY A 189 -3.82 -16.39 5.29
C GLY A 189 -5.07 -17.27 5.37
N SER A 190 -5.88 -17.31 4.31
CA SER A 190 -7.06 -18.14 4.21
C SER A 190 -6.70 -19.64 4.19
N ALA A 191 -5.70 -20.03 3.40
CA ALA A 191 -5.23 -21.40 3.29
C ALA A 191 -4.63 -21.90 4.62
N GLU A 192 -3.84 -21.08 5.31
CA GLU A 192 -3.29 -21.37 6.65
C GLU A 192 -4.40 -21.52 7.70
N LEU A 193 -5.41 -20.65 7.66
CA LEU A 193 -6.56 -20.77 8.55
C LEU A 193 -7.26 -22.12 8.37
N TYR A 194 -7.59 -22.51 7.14
CA TYR A 194 -8.20 -23.81 6.86
C TYR A 194 -7.30 -24.96 7.29
N TYR A 195 -6.01 -24.89 7.04
CA TYR A 195 -5.05 -25.90 7.50
C TYR A 195 -5.09 -26.06 9.02
N ASN A 196 -5.06 -24.96 9.77
CA ASN A 196 -5.07 -24.95 11.23
C ASN A 196 -6.41 -25.42 11.82
N MET A 197 -7.51 -25.24 11.09
CA MET A 197 -8.82 -25.79 11.48
C MET A 197 -8.89 -27.32 11.34
N GLY A 198 -8.09 -27.92 10.48
CA GLY A 198 -8.02 -29.36 10.30
C GLY A 198 -9.38 -29.99 10.00
N ASN A 199 -9.79 -31.01 10.79
CA ASN A 199 -11.09 -31.65 10.66
C ASN A 199 -12.19 -31.05 11.54
N TYR A 200 -11.97 -29.86 12.12
CA TYR A 200 -13.01 -29.17 12.93
C TYR A 200 -14.19 -28.77 12.04
N MET A 201 -15.38 -29.31 12.34
CA MET A 201 -16.64 -29.10 11.60
C MET A 201 -16.59 -29.39 10.10
N GLY A 202 -15.63 -30.18 9.62
CA GLY A 202 -15.49 -30.56 8.23
C GLY A 202 -14.05 -30.81 7.80
N ASN A 203 -13.84 -31.18 6.54
CA ASN A 203 -12.50 -31.42 5.99
C ASN A 203 -11.88 -30.10 5.48
N ASN A 204 -11.33 -29.31 6.41
CA ASN A 204 -10.71 -28.04 6.09
C ASN A 204 -9.33 -28.20 5.42
N TYR A 205 -8.63 -29.33 5.59
CA TYR A 205 -7.42 -29.61 4.81
C TYR A 205 -7.70 -29.56 3.31
N ARG A 206 -8.84 -30.11 2.86
CA ARG A 206 -9.24 -30.00 1.47
C ARG A 206 -9.48 -28.57 1.03
N SER A 207 -10.10 -27.75 1.87
CA SER A 207 -10.32 -26.31 1.60
C SER A 207 -8.99 -25.57 1.50
N SER A 208 -8.04 -25.84 2.42
CA SER A 208 -6.67 -25.31 2.37
C SER A 208 -5.98 -25.65 1.04
N ILE A 209 -6.02 -26.91 0.61
CA ILE A 209 -5.44 -27.34 -0.67
C ILE A 209 -6.05 -26.57 -1.85
N ILE A 210 -7.37 -26.45 -1.90
CA ILE A 210 -8.07 -25.77 -3.00
C ILE A 210 -7.67 -24.29 -3.06
N VAL A 211 -7.68 -23.60 -1.92
CA VAL A 211 -7.31 -22.16 -1.87
C VAL A 211 -5.86 -21.97 -2.30
N ALA A 212 -4.93 -22.77 -1.75
CA ALA A 212 -3.52 -22.68 -2.09
C ALA A 212 -3.25 -22.99 -3.58
N GLN A 213 -3.87 -24.03 -4.13
CA GLN A 213 -3.71 -24.38 -5.55
C GLN A 213 -4.33 -23.36 -6.49
N ASN A 214 -5.47 -22.74 -6.14
CA ASN A 214 -6.03 -21.64 -6.91
C ASN A 214 -5.08 -20.44 -6.93
N ALA A 215 -4.52 -20.06 -5.77
CA ALA A 215 -3.56 -18.96 -5.71
C ALA A 215 -2.29 -19.25 -6.54
N LEU A 216 -1.76 -20.46 -6.51
CA LEU A 216 -0.62 -20.90 -7.33
C LEU A 216 -0.90 -20.86 -8.84
N ARG A 217 -2.12 -21.22 -9.24
CA ARG A 217 -2.55 -21.16 -10.65
C ARG A 217 -2.75 -19.74 -11.14
N ASP A 218 -3.43 -18.92 -10.34
CA ASP A 218 -3.84 -17.58 -10.73
C ASP A 218 -2.67 -16.57 -10.64
N TYR A 219 -1.67 -16.85 -9.77
CA TYR A 219 -0.49 -16.00 -9.53
C TYR A 219 0.82 -16.82 -9.57
N PRO A 220 1.23 -17.33 -10.73
CA PRO A 220 2.34 -18.30 -10.84
C PRO A 220 3.71 -17.71 -10.44
N TYR A 221 3.89 -16.40 -10.47
CA TYR A 221 5.17 -15.71 -10.17
C TYR A 221 5.19 -15.06 -8.78
N THR A 222 4.25 -15.40 -7.90
CA THR A 222 4.22 -14.84 -6.55
C THR A 222 5.42 -15.28 -5.71
N LYS A 223 5.91 -14.40 -4.85
CA LYS A 223 6.94 -14.74 -3.84
C LYS A 223 6.47 -15.78 -2.81
N TYR A 224 5.16 -16.00 -2.68
CA TYR A 224 4.58 -16.98 -1.76
C TYR A 224 4.49 -18.39 -2.32
N ARG A 225 5.05 -18.63 -3.51
CA ARG A 225 4.92 -19.89 -4.24
C ARG A 225 5.41 -21.09 -3.44
N GLU A 226 6.62 -21.00 -2.86
CA GLU A 226 7.18 -22.06 -2.01
C GLU A 226 6.30 -22.34 -0.77
N LYS A 227 5.87 -21.26 -0.09
CA LYS A 227 5.02 -21.35 1.10
C LYS A 227 3.69 -22.04 0.81
N LEU A 228 3.04 -21.68 -0.31
CA LEU A 228 1.78 -22.28 -0.73
C LEU A 228 1.96 -23.76 -1.11
N SER A 229 3.01 -24.09 -1.87
CA SER A 229 3.32 -25.48 -2.27
C SER A 229 3.60 -26.38 -1.05
N LEU A 230 4.36 -25.87 -0.08
CA LEU A 230 4.59 -26.57 1.18
C LEU A 230 3.28 -26.77 1.96
N LEU A 231 2.40 -25.78 1.97
CA LEU A 231 1.11 -25.86 2.67
C LEU A 231 0.20 -26.91 2.03
N VAL A 232 0.20 -27.04 0.69
CA VAL A 232 -0.52 -28.12 -0.02
C VAL A 232 0.01 -29.47 0.40
N LEU A 233 1.34 -29.67 0.41
CA LEU A 233 1.98 -30.91 0.86
C LEU A 233 1.58 -31.24 2.30
N LYS A 234 1.69 -30.29 3.22
CA LYS A 234 1.29 -30.47 4.63
C LYS A 234 -0.18 -30.86 4.76
N ALA A 235 -1.06 -30.18 4.04
CA ALA A 235 -2.49 -30.41 4.11
C ALA A 235 -2.86 -31.80 3.54
N ARG A 236 -2.26 -32.25 2.42
CA ARG A 236 -2.45 -33.57 1.86
C ARG A 236 -1.96 -34.66 2.84
N PHE A 237 -0.79 -34.45 3.44
CA PHE A 237 -0.22 -35.38 4.42
C PHE A 237 -1.11 -35.51 5.67
N GLN A 238 -1.56 -34.42 6.27
CA GLN A 238 -2.46 -34.45 7.42
C GLN A 238 -3.82 -35.07 7.08
N MET A 239 -4.36 -34.75 5.91
CA MET A 239 -5.59 -35.34 5.41
C MET A 239 -5.46 -36.86 5.25
N ALA A 240 -4.28 -37.38 4.88
CA ALA A 240 -4.01 -38.82 4.81
C ALA A 240 -3.93 -39.47 6.21
N GLN A 241 -3.21 -38.81 7.14
CA GLN A 241 -3.06 -39.33 8.52
C GLN A 241 -4.39 -39.43 9.25
N GLU A 242 -5.28 -38.49 9.06
CA GLU A 242 -6.59 -38.41 9.74
C GLU A 242 -7.71 -39.09 8.94
N SER A 243 -7.37 -39.87 7.90
CA SER A 243 -8.35 -40.57 7.07
C SER A 243 -8.83 -41.87 7.66
N VAL A 244 -10.05 -42.25 7.27
CA VAL A 244 -10.53 -43.62 7.40
C VAL A 244 -9.67 -44.57 6.58
N LEU A 245 -9.59 -45.87 7.00
CA LEU A 245 -8.68 -46.86 6.42
C LEU A 245 -8.85 -47.01 4.90
N GLU A 246 -10.09 -47.00 4.42
CA GLU A 246 -10.44 -47.24 3.01
C GLU A 246 -9.89 -46.13 2.06
N LYS A 247 -9.67 -44.93 2.57
CA LYS A 247 -9.20 -43.79 1.76
C LYS A 247 -7.76 -43.38 2.07
N ARG A 248 -7.14 -44.03 3.06
CA ARG A 248 -5.84 -43.60 3.58
C ARG A 248 -4.73 -43.80 2.57
N ASP A 249 -4.71 -44.92 1.89
CA ASP A 249 -3.65 -45.26 0.94
C ASP A 249 -3.63 -44.33 -0.26
N ASP A 250 -4.79 -44.03 -0.84
CA ASP A 250 -4.89 -43.09 -1.97
C ASP A 250 -4.43 -41.69 -1.56
N ARG A 251 -4.80 -41.24 -0.37
CA ARG A 251 -4.37 -39.95 0.15
C ARG A 251 -2.88 -39.89 0.47
N TYR A 252 -2.25 -41.00 0.91
CA TYR A 252 -0.80 -41.04 1.06
C TYR A 252 -0.08 -41.00 -0.30
N ARG A 253 -0.65 -41.64 -1.36
CA ARG A 253 -0.13 -41.48 -2.73
C ARG A 253 -0.18 -40.04 -3.19
N ASP A 254 -1.34 -39.38 -3.00
CA ASP A 254 -1.49 -37.96 -3.31
C ASP A 254 -0.46 -37.10 -2.57
N ALA A 255 -0.15 -37.38 -1.31
CA ALA A 255 0.86 -36.68 -0.53
C ALA A 255 2.29 -36.97 -1.03
N ILE A 256 2.59 -38.16 -1.49
CA ILE A 256 3.88 -38.51 -2.09
C ILE A 256 4.07 -37.81 -3.43
N ASP A 257 3.04 -37.74 -4.27
CA ASP A 257 3.09 -37.02 -5.55
C ASP A 257 3.36 -35.54 -5.30
N GLU A 258 2.70 -34.95 -4.31
CA GLU A 258 2.93 -33.54 -3.94
C GLU A 258 4.35 -33.30 -3.36
N TYR A 259 4.89 -34.28 -2.61
CA TYR A 259 6.28 -34.21 -2.14
C TYR A 259 7.26 -34.13 -3.32
N TYR A 260 7.08 -34.96 -4.35
CA TYR A 260 7.94 -34.95 -5.52
C TYR A 260 7.79 -33.62 -6.31
N ALA A 261 6.57 -33.10 -6.42
CA ALA A 261 6.34 -31.78 -7.03
C ALA A 261 7.08 -30.68 -6.26
N PHE A 262 6.94 -30.63 -4.93
CA PHE A 262 7.65 -29.68 -4.08
C PHE A 262 9.17 -29.82 -4.19
N LYS A 263 9.69 -31.02 -4.10
CA LYS A 263 11.15 -31.28 -4.18
C LYS A 263 11.75 -30.90 -5.53
N ASN A 264 11.02 -31.14 -6.63
CA ASN A 264 11.48 -30.80 -7.97
C ASN A 264 11.51 -29.29 -8.19
N GLU A 265 10.57 -28.56 -7.59
CA GLU A 265 10.46 -27.11 -7.75
C GLU A 265 11.38 -26.36 -6.77
N PHE A 266 11.55 -26.87 -5.54
CA PHE A 266 12.30 -26.24 -4.44
C PHE A 266 13.36 -27.17 -3.82
N PRO A 267 14.35 -27.66 -4.58
CA PRO A 267 15.32 -28.64 -4.07
C PRO A 267 16.20 -28.09 -2.94
N GLU A 268 16.44 -26.78 -2.92
CA GLU A 268 17.27 -26.08 -1.92
C GLU A 268 16.44 -25.46 -0.76
N SER A 269 15.14 -25.80 -0.66
CA SER A 269 14.26 -25.27 0.38
C SER A 269 14.76 -25.60 1.79
N GLU A 270 14.71 -24.63 2.70
CA GLU A 270 14.95 -24.87 4.14
C GLU A 270 13.96 -25.86 4.75
N HIS A 271 12.79 -26.04 4.13
CA HIS A 271 11.74 -26.96 4.54
C HIS A 271 11.91 -28.38 4.02
N MET A 272 12.97 -28.70 3.25
CA MET A 272 13.17 -30.05 2.71
C MET A 272 13.26 -31.14 3.79
N LYS A 273 13.85 -30.84 4.94
CA LYS A 273 13.91 -31.81 6.06
C LYS A 273 12.51 -32.18 6.58
N GLU A 274 11.60 -31.22 6.61
CA GLU A 274 10.19 -31.44 7.00
C GLU A 274 9.45 -32.26 5.92
N ALA A 275 9.62 -31.88 4.65
CA ALA A 275 9.06 -32.57 3.51
C ALA A 275 9.52 -34.06 3.44
N ASP A 276 10.84 -34.32 3.60
CA ASP A 276 11.42 -35.64 3.63
C ASP A 276 10.87 -36.51 4.79
N LYS A 277 10.58 -35.91 5.95
CA LYS A 277 9.96 -36.60 7.08
C LYS A 277 8.54 -37.04 6.72
N MET A 278 7.75 -36.16 6.12
CA MET A 278 6.38 -36.50 5.69
C MET A 278 6.39 -37.61 4.63
N PHE A 279 7.29 -37.52 3.65
CA PHE A 279 7.49 -38.58 2.64
C PHE A 279 7.81 -39.91 3.25
N ARG A 280 8.78 -40.01 4.19
CA ARG A 280 9.15 -41.28 4.86
C ARG A 280 7.98 -41.89 5.62
N ILE A 281 7.18 -41.06 6.30
CA ILE A 281 6.02 -41.55 7.04
C ILE A 281 4.95 -42.05 6.05
N ALA A 282 4.67 -41.32 4.98
CA ALA A 282 3.70 -41.73 3.95
C ALA A 282 4.10 -43.04 3.28
N SER A 283 5.35 -43.16 2.85
CA SER A 283 5.91 -44.38 2.21
C SER A 283 5.87 -45.59 3.14
N LYS A 284 6.20 -45.40 4.43
CA LYS A 284 6.11 -46.51 5.42
C LYS A 284 4.67 -47.01 5.59
N ASN A 285 3.69 -46.11 5.63
CA ASN A 285 2.28 -46.51 5.77
C ASN A 285 1.75 -47.29 4.56
N LEU A 286 2.23 -46.99 3.34
CA LEU A 286 1.92 -47.74 2.13
C LEU A 286 2.66 -49.10 2.08
N GLY A 287 3.93 -49.18 2.50
CA GLY A 287 4.75 -50.36 2.47
C GLY A 287 4.35 -51.44 3.48
N ASN A 288 3.93 -51.04 4.68
CA ASN A 288 3.51 -52.00 5.72
C ASN A 288 2.27 -52.82 5.31
N LYS A 289 1.43 -52.38 4.38
CA LYS A 289 0.26 -53.12 3.94
C LYS A 289 0.59 -54.21 2.90
N ASN A 290 1.61 -53.94 2.07
CA ASN A 290 2.07 -54.94 1.10
C ASN A 290 2.70 -56.18 1.80
N GLN A 291 3.29 -56.01 2.99
CA GLN A 291 3.80 -57.10 3.78
C GLN A 291 2.69 -57.94 4.44
N ILE A 292 1.55 -57.33 4.81
CA ILE A 292 0.41 -58.05 5.42
C ILE A 292 -0.38 -58.84 4.38
N ILE A 293 -0.38 -58.41 3.10
CA ILE A 293 -1.08 -59.11 2.00
C ILE A 293 -0.25 -60.30 1.46
N GLU A 294 1.07 -60.34 1.69
CA GLU A 294 1.93 -61.47 1.34
C GLU A 294 1.98 -62.55 2.41
N GLU A 295 1.42 -62.31 3.62
CA GLU A 295 1.36 -63.26 4.73
C GLU A 295 -0.03 -63.94 4.90
N ASP A 296 -1.06 -63.54 4.14
CA ASP A 296 -2.39 -64.16 4.04
C ASP A 296 -2.52 -64.96 2.71
#